data_b422cf1c7ce0947d90221e692fa0ec6c
#
_entry.id   b422cf1c7ce0947d90221e692fa0ec6c
#
_cell.length_a   1.000
_cell.length_b   1.000
_cell.length_c   1.000
_cell.angle_alpha   90.00
_cell.angle_beta   90.00
_cell.angle_gamma   90.00
#
_symmetry.space_group_name_H-M   'P 1'
#
loop_
_entity.id
_entity.type
_entity.pdbx_description
1 polymer ?
#
loop_
_entity_poly.entity_id
_entity_poly.type
_entity_poly.pdbx_seq_one_letter_code
_entity_poly.pdbx_strand_id
1 'polypeptide(L)'
;TFDDGPYSPVTEKILDVFEQNNGKATFFCVGSRVAEYASSVQRAYNMGCEIASHTYSHVYLTRLKAKGIKKEQNKTNKVIRNIIGCEPTALRPPGGFVNAKVRKNMKVPMICWSVDSEDWKSRNTKKVLKRCKKLEDGDIVLMHDLYPTTAKAVKKLVPRLVKQGFQLVTVDELFYYKGIPIKAGELHFSGK
;
A
#
# COMPACT_ATOMS: atom_id res chain seq x y z
N THR A 1 -3.49 1.16 -4.06
CA THR A 1 -2.66 0.90 -2.88
C THR A 1 -3.23 1.58 -1.66
N PHE A 2 -3.05 0.99 -0.47
CA PHE A 2 -3.63 1.46 0.78
C PHE A 2 -2.56 1.55 1.87
N ASP A 3 -2.51 2.68 2.57
CA ASP A 3 -1.56 2.97 3.64
C ASP A 3 -2.24 3.00 5.02
N ASP A 4 -1.44 2.95 6.07
CA ASP A 4 -1.78 3.13 7.49
C ASP A 4 -2.57 1.99 8.15
N GLY A 5 -3.16 1.10 7.39
CA GLY A 5 -3.85 -0.08 7.90
C GLY A 5 -2.90 -1.13 8.52
N PRO A 6 -3.42 -2.29 8.86
CA PRO A 6 -4.83 -2.68 8.74
C PRO A 6 -5.76 -2.01 9.76
N TYR A 7 -7.03 -1.85 9.38
CA TYR A 7 -8.13 -1.49 10.27
C TYR A 7 -9.38 -2.25 9.82
N SER A 8 -9.68 -3.39 10.43
CA SER A 8 -10.70 -4.35 9.97
C SER A 8 -12.05 -3.73 9.60
N PRO A 9 -12.63 -2.77 10.36
CA PRO A 9 -13.91 -2.18 9.99
C PRO A 9 -13.95 -1.49 8.62
N VAL A 10 -12.77 -1.16 8.06
CA VAL A 10 -12.61 -0.52 6.74
C VAL A 10 -11.92 -1.45 5.76
N THR A 11 -10.80 -2.08 6.17
CA THR A 11 -10.00 -2.99 5.34
C THR A 11 -10.88 -4.11 4.76
N GLU A 12 -11.71 -4.76 5.57
CA GLU A 12 -12.61 -5.83 5.12
C GLU A 12 -13.57 -5.37 4.00
N LYS A 13 -14.16 -4.18 4.14
CA LYS A 13 -15.05 -3.62 3.11
C LYS A 13 -14.33 -3.32 1.80
N ILE A 14 -13.05 -2.99 1.86
CA ILE A 14 -12.20 -2.79 0.69
C ILE A 14 -11.91 -4.14 0.06
N LEU A 15 -11.53 -5.15 0.84
CA LEU A 15 -11.27 -6.50 0.36
C LEU A 15 -12.50 -7.10 -0.32
N ASP A 16 -13.71 -6.95 0.25
CA ASP A 16 -14.96 -7.41 -0.38
C ASP A 16 -15.14 -6.84 -1.79
N VAL A 17 -14.80 -5.56 -1.99
CA VAL A 17 -14.93 -4.92 -3.30
C VAL A 17 -13.91 -5.48 -4.30
N PHE A 18 -12.66 -5.69 -3.88
CA PHE A 18 -11.63 -6.26 -4.75
C PHE A 18 -11.95 -7.72 -5.10
N GLU A 19 -12.40 -8.51 -4.15
CA GLU A 19 -12.83 -9.91 -4.36
C GLU A 19 -13.96 -10.00 -5.39
N GLN A 20 -15.02 -9.19 -5.25
CA GLN A 20 -16.16 -9.13 -6.15
C GLN A 20 -15.79 -8.68 -7.59
N ASN A 21 -14.64 -8.06 -7.77
CA ASN A 21 -14.20 -7.53 -9.06
C ASN A 21 -12.93 -8.23 -9.58
N ASN A 22 -12.54 -9.37 -9.01
CA ASN A 22 -11.32 -10.12 -9.35
C ASN A 22 -10.07 -9.23 -9.42
N GLY A 23 -10.03 -8.22 -8.58
CA GLY A 23 -8.91 -7.28 -8.47
C GLY A 23 -8.00 -7.61 -7.30
N LYS A 24 -6.80 -7.07 -7.34
CA LYS A 24 -5.83 -7.12 -6.24
C LYS A 24 -5.36 -5.72 -5.86
N ALA A 25 -4.79 -5.59 -4.69
CA ALA A 25 -4.22 -4.35 -4.18
C ALA A 25 -2.97 -4.63 -3.35
N THR A 26 -2.18 -3.58 -3.12
CA THR A 26 -1.07 -3.60 -2.16
C THR A 26 -1.47 -2.82 -0.92
N PHE A 27 -1.31 -3.45 0.23
CA PHE A 27 -1.55 -2.84 1.55
C PHE A 27 -0.21 -2.57 2.23
N PHE A 28 0.15 -1.31 2.38
CA PHE A 28 1.32 -0.85 3.12
C PHE A 28 0.97 -0.74 4.60
N CYS A 29 1.19 -1.83 5.33
CA CYS A 29 0.74 -2.00 6.70
C CYS A 29 1.68 -1.34 7.71
N VAL A 30 1.11 -0.62 8.68
CA VAL A 30 1.82 -0.17 9.88
C VAL A 30 2.00 -1.36 10.82
N GLY A 31 3.25 -1.75 11.06
CA GLY A 31 3.58 -2.99 11.76
C GLY A 31 2.98 -3.12 13.17
N SER A 32 2.81 -2.01 13.90
CA SER A 32 2.19 -2.02 15.22
C SER A 32 0.70 -2.40 15.23
N ARG A 33 0.03 -2.32 14.07
CA ARG A 33 -1.41 -2.65 13.91
C ARG A 33 -1.63 -4.07 13.42
N VAL A 34 -0.61 -4.67 12.80
CA VAL A 34 -0.72 -5.96 12.09
C VAL A 34 -1.20 -7.09 12.99
N ALA A 35 -0.72 -7.16 14.24
CA ALA A 35 -1.11 -8.22 15.16
C ALA A 35 -2.57 -8.10 15.65
N GLU A 36 -3.05 -6.87 15.86
CA GLU A 36 -4.43 -6.61 16.27
C GLU A 36 -5.44 -7.01 15.19
N TYR A 37 -5.09 -6.82 13.91
CA TYR A 37 -5.95 -7.11 12.76
C TYR A 37 -5.40 -8.23 11.88
N ALA A 38 -4.80 -9.25 12.50
CA ALA A 38 -4.11 -10.35 11.81
C ALA A 38 -5.01 -11.09 10.81
N SER A 39 -6.29 -11.27 11.12
CA SER A 39 -7.27 -11.92 10.23
C SER A 39 -7.46 -11.19 8.92
N SER A 40 -7.53 -9.86 8.94
CA SER A 40 -7.64 -9.05 7.72
C SER A 40 -6.36 -9.10 6.88
N VAL A 41 -5.19 -9.10 7.51
CA VAL A 41 -3.90 -9.27 6.82
C VAL A 41 -3.82 -10.64 6.16
N GLN A 42 -4.19 -11.70 6.88
CA GLN A 42 -4.21 -13.07 6.35
C GLN A 42 -5.20 -13.21 5.19
N ARG A 43 -6.42 -12.63 5.33
CA ARG A 43 -7.41 -12.62 4.25
C ARG A 43 -6.89 -11.91 3.01
N ALA A 44 -6.35 -10.70 3.16
CA ALA A 44 -5.78 -9.96 2.05
C ALA A 44 -4.71 -10.77 1.31
N TYR A 45 -3.79 -11.39 2.06
CA TYR A 45 -2.75 -12.25 1.49
C TYR A 45 -3.33 -13.47 0.75
N ASN A 46 -4.30 -14.16 1.33
CA ASN A 46 -4.96 -15.32 0.73
C ASN A 46 -5.73 -14.97 -0.55
N MET A 47 -6.20 -13.73 -0.68
CA MET A 47 -6.81 -13.19 -1.91
C MET A 47 -5.78 -12.84 -2.99
N GLY A 48 -4.48 -13.01 -2.74
CA GLY A 48 -3.39 -12.63 -3.63
C GLY A 48 -3.06 -11.15 -3.62
N CYS A 49 -3.52 -10.39 -2.63
CA CYS A 49 -3.07 -9.01 -2.40
C CYS A 49 -1.64 -9.02 -1.84
N GLU A 50 -0.90 -7.97 -2.14
CA GLU A 50 0.44 -7.77 -1.61
C GLU A 50 0.37 -7.11 -0.23
N ILE A 51 1.10 -7.67 0.75
CA ILE A 51 1.29 -7.11 2.08
C ILE A 51 2.69 -6.50 2.16
N ALA A 52 2.74 -5.18 2.16
CA ALA A 52 3.97 -4.41 2.16
C ALA A 52 4.16 -3.64 3.49
N SER A 53 5.34 -3.08 3.69
CA SER A 53 5.70 -2.37 4.93
C SER A 53 5.38 -0.88 4.85
N HIS A 54 4.80 -0.33 5.93
CA HIS A 54 4.68 1.13 6.15
C HIS A 54 5.40 1.58 7.43
N THR A 55 6.54 0.95 7.73
CA THR A 55 7.29 1.01 8.99
C THR A 55 6.51 0.39 10.16
N TYR A 56 7.16 0.24 11.31
CA TYR A 56 6.52 -0.36 12.48
C TYR A 56 5.63 0.63 13.22
N SER A 57 6.11 1.85 13.42
CA SER A 57 5.44 2.87 14.24
C SER A 57 5.05 4.14 13.45
N HIS A 58 4.98 4.04 12.11
CA HIS A 58 4.61 5.14 11.22
C HIS A 58 5.49 6.39 11.39
N VAL A 59 6.78 6.23 11.66
CA VAL A 59 7.74 7.34 11.83
C VAL A 59 8.38 7.75 10.51
N TYR A 60 8.68 9.01 10.35
CA TYR A 60 9.46 9.50 9.22
C TYR A 60 10.89 8.98 9.30
N LEU A 61 11.25 8.06 8.41
CA LEU A 61 12.56 7.40 8.38
C LEU A 61 13.72 8.40 8.25
N THR A 62 13.49 9.54 7.60
CA THR A 62 14.49 10.62 7.46
C THR A 62 14.96 11.20 8.78
N ARG A 63 14.14 11.12 9.84
CA ARG A 63 14.44 11.59 11.19
C ARG A 63 15.26 10.58 12.01
N LEU A 64 15.36 9.33 11.55
CA LEU A 64 16.04 8.27 12.29
C LEU A 64 17.52 8.16 11.91
N LYS A 65 18.32 7.63 12.85
CA LYS A 65 19.67 7.10 12.57
C LYS A 65 19.54 5.74 11.85
N ALA A 66 20.60 5.27 11.20
CA ALA A 66 20.62 3.98 10.47
C ALA A 66 20.11 2.79 11.32
N LYS A 67 20.50 2.71 12.59
CA LYS A 67 20.02 1.67 13.53
C LYS A 67 18.50 1.74 13.72
N GLY A 68 17.92 2.94 13.79
CA GLY A 68 16.47 3.16 13.89
C GLY A 68 15.73 2.71 12.64
N ILE A 69 16.24 3.04 11.44
CA ILE A 69 15.68 2.60 10.17
C ILE A 69 15.61 1.07 10.10
N LYS A 70 16.73 0.40 10.42
CA LYS A 70 16.80 -1.07 10.45
C LYS A 70 15.84 -1.67 11.48
N LYS A 71 15.70 -1.02 12.66
CA LYS A 71 14.77 -1.47 13.71
C LYS A 71 13.31 -1.42 13.24
N GLU A 72 12.90 -0.35 12.58
CA GLU A 72 11.54 -0.20 12.01
C GLU A 72 11.26 -1.30 10.99
N GLN A 73 12.17 -1.53 10.03
CA GLN A 73 12.04 -2.59 9.04
C GLN A 73 11.92 -3.98 9.69
N ASN A 74 12.91 -4.33 10.54
CA ASN A 74 12.97 -5.68 11.13
C ASN A 74 11.75 -5.99 12.01
N LYS A 75 11.23 -5.00 12.74
CA LYS A 75 10.02 -5.18 13.55
C LYS A 75 8.80 -5.43 12.67
N THR A 76 8.62 -4.65 11.60
CA THR A 76 7.50 -4.82 10.67
C THR A 76 7.59 -6.17 9.96
N ASN A 77 8.77 -6.51 9.45
CA ASN A 77 9.00 -7.78 8.78
C ASN A 77 8.64 -8.97 9.69
N LYS A 78 9.09 -8.93 10.95
CA LYS A 78 8.79 -10.00 11.92
C LYS A 78 7.30 -10.19 12.14
N VAL A 79 6.54 -9.12 12.37
CA VAL A 79 5.10 -9.24 12.67
C VAL A 79 4.31 -9.67 11.42
N ILE A 80 4.66 -9.19 10.23
CA ILE A 80 4.02 -9.62 8.99
C ILE A 80 4.35 -11.10 8.71
N ARG A 81 5.62 -11.49 8.78
CA ARG A 81 6.04 -12.89 8.58
C ARG A 81 5.36 -13.87 9.53
N ASN A 82 5.11 -13.48 10.77
CA ASN A 82 4.41 -14.32 11.73
C ASN A 82 2.96 -14.64 11.33
N ILE A 83 2.35 -13.84 10.46
CA ILE A 83 0.97 -14.01 10.01
C ILE A 83 0.92 -14.69 8.64
N ILE A 84 1.68 -14.19 7.66
CA ILE A 84 1.57 -14.67 6.27
C ILE A 84 2.72 -15.59 5.83
N GLY A 85 3.68 -15.86 6.72
CA GLY A 85 4.81 -16.79 6.45
C GLY A 85 5.99 -16.19 5.68
N CYS A 86 5.86 -14.99 5.09
CA CYS A 86 6.91 -14.31 4.33
C CYS A 86 7.12 -12.87 4.77
N GLU A 87 8.28 -12.29 4.42
CA GLU A 87 8.58 -10.88 4.68
C GLU A 87 8.06 -9.98 3.55
N PRO A 88 7.71 -8.72 3.84
CA PRO A 88 7.37 -7.74 2.82
C PRO A 88 8.48 -7.56 1.79
N THR A 89 8.12 -7.52 0.52
CA THR A 89 9.05 -7.29 -0.61
C THR A 89 9.23 -5.82 -0.94
N ALA A 90 8.34 -4.96 -0.44
CA ALA A 90 8.35 -3.51 -0.66
C ALA A 90 8.05 -2.73 0.62
N LEU A 91 8.42 -1.44 0.61
CA LEU A 91 8.10 -0.51 1.70
C LEU A 91 7.60 0.82 1.10
N ARG A 92 6.59 1.41 1.69
CA ARG A 92 6.25 2.82 1.46
C ARG A 92 6.71 3.66 2.64
N PRO A 93 7.60 4.65 2.43
CA PRO A 93 8.03 5.54 3.50
C PRO A 93 6.88 6.43 3.97
N PRO A 94 6.61 6.56 5.27
CA PRO A 94 5.61 7.50 5.78
C PRO A 94 5.81 8.91 5.23
N GLY A 95 4.72 9.49 4.66
CA GLY A 95 4.75 10.79 3.99
C GLY A 95 5.56 10.84 2.68
N GLY A 96 6.08 9.72 2.18
CA GLY A 96 6.92 9.67 0.98
C GLY A 96 8.34 10.24 1.16
N PHE A 97 8.74 10.56 2.39
CA PHE A 97 10.02 11.24 2.65
C PHE A 97 11.21 10.28 2.64
N VAL A 98 12.13 10.55 1.70
CA VAL A 98 13.36 9.76 1.50
C VAL A 98 14.57 10.69 1.39
N ASN A 99 15.71 10.26 1.95
CA ASN A 99 17.03 10.88 1.76
C ASN A 99 18.10 9.81 1.52
N ALA A 100 19.33 10.21 1.24
CA ALA A 100 20.45 9.30 0.95
C ALA A 100 20.66 8.26 2.07
N LYS A 101 20.50 8.65 3.33
CA LYS A 101 20.61 7.74 4.49
C LYS A 101 19.53 6.66 4.46
N VAL A 102 18.27 7.01 4.15
CA VAL A 102 17.18 6.05 4.02
C VAL A 102 17.47 5.08 2.88
N ARG A 103 17.81 5.58 1.70
CA ARG A 103 18.16 4.75 0.52
C ARG A 103 19.24 3.72 0.86
N LYS A 104 20.34 4.17 1.46
CA LYS A 104 21.48 3.30 1.81
C LYS A 104 21.14 2.19 2.81
N ASN A 105 20.13 2.39 3.68
CA ASN A 105 19.76 1.45 4.72
C ASN A 105 18.48 0.65 4.42
N MET A 106 17.86 0.88 3.26
CA MET A 106 16.68 0.14 2.85
C MET A 106 17.07 -1.16 2.13
N LYS A 107 16.46 -2.27 2.53
CA LYS A 107 16.74 -3.60 1.97
C LYS A 107 15.73 -4.04 0.90
N VAL A 108 14.70 -3.25 0.68
CA VAL A 108 13.64 -3.47 -0.30
C VAL A 108 13.44 -2.21 -1.15
N PRO A 109 12.80 -2.27 -2.32
CA PRO A 109 12.37 -1.09 -3.06
C PRO A 109 11.40 -0.25 -2.23
N MET A 110 11.44 1.06 -2.47
CA MET A 110 10.49 2.00 -1.86
C MET A 110 9.48 2.45 -2.91
N ILE A 111 8.21 2.35 -2.57
CA ILE A 111 7.11 2.64 -3.50
C ILE A 111 6.32 3.84 -2.97
N CYS A 112 6.28 4.90 -3.76
CA CYS A 112 5.40 6.04 -3.54
C CYS A 112 4.15 5.94 -4.42
N TRP A 113 3.68 7.02 -4.99
CA TRP A 113 2.45 7.08 -5.80
C TRP A 113 2.58 8.13 -6.91
N SER A 114 1.86 7.92 -7.99
CA SER A 114 1.68 8.91 -9.06
C SER A 114 0.40 9.72 -8.87
N VAL A 115 -0.59 9.15 -8.17
CA VAL A 115 -1.87 9.81 -7.93
C VAL A 115 -2.21 9.80 -6.44
N ASP A 116 -2.28 10.99 -5.83
CA ASP A 116 -2.79 11.15 -4.47
C ASP A 116 -4.30 11.39 -4.50
N SER A 117 -5.07 10.48 -3.92
CA SER A 117 -6.53 10.63 -3.80
C SER A 117 -6.95 11.72 -2.83
N GLU A 118 -6.05 12.18 -1.96
CA GLU A 118 -6.31 13.08 -0.83
C GLU A 118 -7.47 12.63 0.08
N ASP A 119 -7.69 11.32 0.20
CA ASP A 119 -8.73 10.76 1.06
C ASP A 119 -8.47 11.09 2.54
N TRP A 120 -7.21 11.04 2.96
CA TRP A 120 -6.70 11.38 4.29
C TRP A 120 -7.02 12.84 4.69
N LYS A 121 -7.05 13.75 3.72
CA LYS A 121 -7.28 15.18 3.91
C LYS A 121 -8.76 15.53 3.75
N SER A 122 -9.37 15.06 2.67
CA SER A 122 -10.72 15.48 2.29
C SER A 122 -11.83 14.79 3.08
N ARG A 123 -11.60 13.54 3.51
CA ARG A 123 -12.60 12.66 4.15
C ARG A 123 -13.95 12.70 3.41
N ASN A 124 -13.89 12.82 2.08
CA ASN A 124 -15.06 13.02 1.23
C ASN A 124 -15.01 12.13 -0.01
N THR A 125 -15.93 11.17 -0.08
CA THR A 125 -16.02 10.19 -1.17
C THR A 125 -16.08 10.84 -2.56
N LYS A 126 -16.84 11.93 -2.74
CA LYS A 126 -16.96 12.61 -4.05
C LYS A 126 -15.63 13.25 -4.47
N LYS A 127 -14.90 13.86 -3.52
CA LYS A 127 -13.59 14.47 -3.80
C LYS A 127 -12.57 13.40 -4.18
N VAL A 128 -12.52 12.27 -3.45
CA VAL A 128 -11.68 11.12 -3.79
C VAL A 128 -11.95 10.62 -5.21
N LEU A 129 -13.23 10.40 -5.56
CA LEU A 129 -13.63 9.97 -6.90
C LEU A 129 -13.24 10.98 -7.99
N LYS A 130 -13.30 12.29 -7.70
CA LYS A 130 -12.87 13.35 -8.61
C LYS A 130 -11.37 13.30 -8.87
N ARG A 131 -10.56 13.08 -7.84
CA ARG A 131 -9.10 12.91 -7.96
C ARG A 131 -8.73 11.69 -8.81
N CYS A 132 -9.48 10.60 -8.65
CA CYS A 132 -9.27 9.36 -9.40
C CYS A 132 -10.06 9.30 -10.72
N LYS A 133 -10.46 10.47 -11.31
CA LYS A 133 -11.27 10.47 -12.53
C LYS A 133 -10.47 10.07 -13.77
N LYS A 134 -9.23 10.52 -13.87
CA LYS A 134 -8.33 10.29 -15.00
C LYS A 134 -7.14 9.46 -14.52
N LEU A 135 -7.34 8.15 -14.39
CA LEU A 135 -6.26 7.22 -14.13
C LEU A 135 -5.79 6.61 -15.44
N GLU A 136 -4.50 6.35 -15.52
CA GLU A 136 -3.83 5.78 -16.67
C GLU A 136 -3.18 4.44 -16.29
N ASP A 137 -2.88 3.63 -17.28
CA ASP A 137 -2.15 2.38 -17.08
C ASP A 137 -0.76 2.67 -16.46
N GLY A 138 -0.42 1.90 -15.44
CA GLY A 138 0.80 2.09 -14.65
C GLY A 138 0.67 3.07 -13.47
N ASP A 139 -0.49 3.70 -13.26
CA ASP A 139 -0.68 4.57 -12.09
C ASP A 139 -0.69 3.78 -10.78
N ILE A 140 0.01 4.32 -9.78
CA ILE A 140 -0.05 3.88 -8.40
C ILE A 140 -0.85 4.92 -7.61
N VAL A 141 -2.03 4.52 -7.14
CA VAL A 141 -2.95 5.41 -6.43
C VAL A 141 -2.77 5.26 -4.92
N LEU A 142 -2.49 6.38 -4.23
CA LEU A 142 -2.47 6.45 -2.77
C LEU A 142 -3.88 6.59 -2.21
N MET A 143 -4.24 5.69 -1.32
CA MET A 143 -5.42 5.73 -0.45
C MET A 143 -5.04 5.21 0.94
N HIS A 144 -5.99 5.27 1.88
CA HIS A 144 -5.79 4.76 3.25
C HIS A 144 -6.98 3.90 3.68
N ASP A 145 -6.70 2.69 4.17
CA ASP A 145 -7.76 1.76 4.62
C ASP A 145 -8.20 1.99 6.08
N LEU A 146 -8.12 3.25 6.50
CA LEU A 146 -8.59 3.72 7.81
C LEU A 146 -9.96 4.41 7.76
N TYR A 147 -10.37 4.89 6.57
CA TYR A 147 -11.51 5.81 6.49
C TYR A 147 -12.72 5.19 5.82
N PRO A 148 -13.89 5.20 6.48
CA PRO A 148 -15.13 4.72 5.86
C PRO A 148 -15.47 5.42 4.53
N THR A 149 -15.04 6.68 4.37
CA THR A 149 -15.20 7.44 3.13
C THR A 149 -14.36 6.88 1.98
N THR A 150 -13.18 6.33 2.28
CA THR A 150 -12.34 5.63 1.32
C THR A 150 -12.99 4.33 0.87
N ALA A 151 -13.48 3.50 1.79
CA ALA A 151 -14.20 2.27 1.43
C ALA A 151 -15.43 2.58 0.53
N LYS A 152 -16.18 3.66 0.84
CA LYS A 152 -17.29 4.12 -0.02
C LYS A 152 -16.81 4.59 -1.41
N ALA A 153 -15.61 5.18 -1.50
CA ALA A 153 -15.03 5.58 -2.79
C ALA A 153 -14.59 4.35 -3.57
N VAL A 154 -13.89 3.41 -2.95
CA VAL A 154 -13.43 2.14 -3.54
C VAL A 154 -14.60 1.34 -4.11
N LYS A 155 -15.72 1.23 -3.38
CA LYS A 155 -16.96 0.56 -3.85
C LYS A 155 -17.49 1.11 -5.17
N LYS A 156 -17.20 2.37 -5.51
CA LYS A 156 -17.60 3.01 -6.77
C LYS A 156 -16.49 3.02 -7.81
N LEU A 157 -15.26 3.19 -7.35
CA LEU A 157 -14.08 3.35 -8.20
C LEU A 157 -13.69 2.04 -8.87
N VAL A 158 -13.56 0.96 -8.08
CA VAL A 158 -13.09 -0.35 -8.57
C VAL A 158 -13.96 -0.89 -9.71
N PRO A 159 -15.30 -1.04 -9.56
CA PRO A 159 -16.13 -1.53 -10.67
C PRO A 159 -16.07 -0.62 -11.90
N ARG A 160 -15.93 0.71 -11.71
CA ARG A 160 -15.78 1.65 -12.82
C ARG A 160 -14.49 1.39 -13.61
N LEU A 161 -13.36 1.19 -12.91
CA LEU A 161 -12.07 0.93 -13.55
C LEU A 161 -12.09 -0.41 -14.30
N VAL A 162 -12.64 -1.45 -13.70
CA VAL A 162 -12.80 -2.76 -14.35
C VAL A 162 -13.66 -2.63 -15.63
N LYS A 163 -14.77 -1.88 -15.56
CA LYS A 163 -15.60 -1.59 -16.75
C LYS A 163 -14.86 -0.80 -17.83
N GLN A 164 -13.87 -0.01 -17.46
CA GLN A 164 -12.98 0.73 -18.38
C GLN A 164 -11.86 -0.14 -18.96
N GLY A 165 -11.77 -1.41 -18.59
CA GLY A 165 -10.76 -2.35 -19.07
C GLY A 165 -9.47 -2.40 -18.22
N PHE A 166 -9.42 -1.72 -17.08
CA PHE A 166 -8.27 -1.84 -16.19
C PHE A 166 -8.29 -3.18 -15.45
N GLN A 167 -7.14 -3.82 -15.40
CA GLN A 167 -6.85 -4.88 -14.43
C GLN A 167 -6.20 -4.25 -13.20
N LEU A 168 -6.81 -4.47 -12.04
CA LEU A 168 -6.28 -3.98 -10.77
C LEU A 168 -5.35 -5.03 -10.19
N VAL A 169 -4.09 -4.68 -10.04
CA VAL A 169 -2.99 -5.59 -9.68
C VAL A 169 -2.24 -5.09 -8.45
N THR A 170 -1.40 -5.93 -7.87
CA THR A 170 -0.44 -5.51 -6.84
C THR A 170 0.68 -4.66 -7.45
N VAL A 171 1.45 -3.98 -6.60
CA VAL A 171 2.62 -3.22 -7.07
C VAL A 171 3.68 -4.16 -7.62
N ASP A 172 3.90 -5.31 -6.99
CA ASP A 172 4.85 -6.31 -7.46
C ASP A 172 4.45 -6.84 -8.86
N GLU A 173 3.18 -7.20 -9.06
CA GLU A 173 2.65 -7.60 -10.37
C GLU A 173 2.77 -6.47 -11.41
N LEU A 174 2.50 -5.22 -11.03
CA LEU A 174 2.62 -4.08 -11.93
C LEU A 174 4.03 -3.96 -12.50
N PHE A 175 5.04 -3.95 -11.65
CA PHE A 175 6.44 -3.84 -12.10
C PHE A 175 6.89 -5.08 -12.88
N TYR A 176 6.47 -6.28 -12.45
CA TYR A 176 6.77 -7.52 -13.15
C TYR A 176 6.22 -7.51 -14.59
N TYR A 177 4.93 -7.24 -14.79
CA TYR A 177 4.32 -7.25 -16.11
C TYR A 177 4.75 -6.09 -17.00
N LYS A 178 5.18 -4.96 -16.41
CA LYS A 178 5.78 -3.84 -17.16
C LYS A 178 7.26 -4.08 -17.50
N GLY A 179 7.89 -5.15 -17.01
CA GLY A 179 9.30 -5.41 -17.20
C GLY A 179 10.20 -4.35 -16.55
N ILE A 180 9.72 -3.64 -15.53
CA ILE A 180 10.47 -2.60 -14.84
C ILE A 180 11.22 -3.24 -13.66
N PRO A 181 12.56 -3.28 -13.68
CA PRO A 181 13.32 -3.81 -12.55
C PRO A 181 13.23 -2.86 -11.35
N ILE A 182 12.99 -3.42 -10.18
CA ILE A 182 13.00 -2.67 -8.92
C ILE A 182 14.09 -3.22 -8.00
N LYS A 183 14.87 -2.33 -7.37
CA LYS A 183 15.99 -2.70 -6.52
C LYS A 183 15.88 -2.10 -5.12
N ALA A 184 16.53 -2.75 -4.17
CA ALA A 184 16.62 -2.26 -2.80
C ALA A 184 17.15 -0.82 -2.75
N GLY A 185 16.49 0.04 -1.99
CA GLY A 185 16.84 1.45 -1.82
C GLY A 185 16.41 2.37 -2.97
N GLU A 186 15.90 1.85 -4.08
CA GLU A 186 15.30 2.65 -5.14
C GLU A 186 13.91 3.15 -4.76
N LEU A 187 13.50 4.26 -5.35
CA LEU A 187 12.20 4.91 -5.10
C LEU A 187 11.42 5.00 -6.41
N HIS A 188 10.25 4.41 -6.44
CA HIS A 188 9.36 4.34 -7.58
C HIS A 188 8.03 5.05 -7.30
N PHE A 189 7.45 5.68 -8.32
CA PHE A 189 6.20 6.43 -8.20
C PHE A 189 5.08 5.90 -9.11
N SER A 190 5.43 5.17 -10.15
CA SER A 190 4.50 4.58 -11.13
C SER A 190 5.15 3.39 -11.83
N GLY A 191 4.35 2.60 -12.53
CA GLY A 191 4.77 1.58 -13.50
C GLY A 191 4.73 2.08 -14.94
N LYS A 192 5.01 3.37 -15.14
CA LYS A 192 5.08 4.01 -16.47
C LYS A 192 6.51 4.11 -16.96
#